data_6c621643add41d1d649178347911cd76
#
_entry.id   6c621643add41d1d649178347911cd76
#
_cell.length_a   1.000
_cell.length_b   1.000
_cell.length_c   1.000
_cell.angle_alpha   90.00
_cell.angle_beta   90.00
_cell.angle_gamma   90.00
#
_symmetry.space_group_name_H-M   'P 1'
#
loop_
_entity.id
_entity.type
_entity.pdbx_description
1 polymer ?
#
loop_
_entity_poly.entity_id
_entity_poly.type
_entity_poly.pdbx_seq_one_letter_code
_entity_poly.pdbx_strand_id
1 'polypeptide(L)'
;MIRIEKTDVYGWEAAIRGMRNPMNSWDKSDSYFETEYYNFRLDSVESVPCTHIGSDDLKLMMSLSKAGNDHGKFLRMINVTMDIIAPLYWWKEFDTYKVGTVANSCSTMHKIHAKEFVLGDFSWEKLDNQSIDVLEVVINRLNYCRNEFLATKDKKWWDQMIQLLPTSYEQKRTVQLNYQVLKSMYHARKNHKLQEWRDFCAWCETLPYFKEICGDEGGESDA
;
A
#
# COMPACT_ATOMS: atom_id res chain seq x y z
N MET A 1 10.37 7.40 -6.17
CA MET A 1 8.88 7.63 -6.09
C MET A 1 8.17 6.36 -5.67
N ILE A 2 7.10 6.42 -4.83
CA ILE A 2 6.35 5.21 -4.46
C ILE A 2 5.67 4.57 -5.68
N ARG A 3 5.69 3.23 -5.77
CA ARG A 3 4.95 2.45 -6.77
C ARG A 3 4.09 1.43 -6.06
N ILE A 4 2.83 1.30 -6.47
CA ILE A 4 1.87 0.35 -5.89
C ILE A 4 1.33 -0.51 -7.04
N GLU A 5 1.44 -1.82 -6.88
CA GLU A 5 1.16 -2.82 -7.91
C GLU A 5 0.31 -3.95 -7.32
N LYS A 6 -0.33 -4.74 -8.18
CA LYS A 6 -1.04 -5.96 -7.81
C LYS A 6 -2.07 -5.75 -6.68
N THR A 7 -2.81 -4.65 -6.78
CA THR A 7 -3.86 -4.34 -5.81
C THR A 7 -5.05 -5.28 -6.00
N ASP A 8 -5.48 -5.88 -4.90
CA ASP A 8 -6.72 -6.66 -4.82
C ASP A 8 -7.53 -6.23 -3.60
N VAL A 9 -8.87 -6.11 -3.76
CA VAL A 9 -9.80 -5.66 -2.71
C VAL A 9 -10.91 -6.69 -2.57
N TYR A 10 -11.07 -7.24 -1.38
CA TYR A 10 -12.01 -8.34 -1.11
C TYR A 10 -12.65 -8.24 0.28
N GLY A 11 -13.69 -9.06 0.51
CA GLY A 11 -14.41 -9.12 1.79
C GLY A 11 -15.68 -8.27 1.86
N TRP A 12 -16.11 -7.70 0.74
CA TRP A 12 -17.29 -6.85 0.64
C TRP A 12 -18.58 -7.52 1.13
N GLU A 13 -18.83 -8.76 0.70
CA GLU A 13 -20.02 -9.52 1.11
C GLU A 13 -20.08 -9.71 2.63
N ALA A 14 -18.96 -10.08 3.25
CA ALA A 14 -18.87 -10.24 4.70
C ALA A 14 -19.06 -8.90 5.42
N ALA A 15 -18.54 -7.81 4.87
CA ALA A 15 -18.68 -6.46 5.41
C ALA A 15 -20.14 -6.01 5.41
N ILE A 16 -20.87 -6.24 4.31
CA ILE A 16 -22.30 -5.90 4.19
C ILE A 16 -23.15 -6.71 5.17
N ARG A 17 -22.96 -8.03 5.22
CA ARG A 17 -23.65 -8.85 6.23
C ARG A 17 -23.37 -8.34 7.64
N GLY A 18 -22.09 -8.07 7.93
CA GLY A 18 -21.65 -7.60 9.25
C GLY A 18 -22.26 -6.28 9.68
N MET A 19 -22.35 -5.30 8.78
CA MET A 19 -22.93 -4.00 9.11
C MET A 19 -24.46 -4.04 9.32
N ARG A 20 -25.15 -5.03 8.74
CA ARG A 20 -26.60 -5.21 8.87
C ARG A 20 -27.03 -6.09 10.05
N ASN A 21 -26.08 -6.83 10.66
CA ASN A 21 -26.34 -7.70 11.81
C ASN A 21 -27.01 -6.98 13.00
N PRO A 22 -26.58 -5.77 13.42
CA PRO A 22 -27.15 -5.14 14.61
C PRO A 22 -28.65 -4.88 14.55
N MET A 23 -29.18 -4.70 13.33
CA MET A 23 -30.60 -4.38 13.11
C MET A 23 -31.35 -5.53 12.43
N ASN A 24 -30.73 -6.71 12.25
CA ASN A 24 -31.30 -7.85 11.54
C ASN A 24 -31.91 -7.46 10.16
N SER A 25 -31.21 -6.58 9.44
CA SER A 25 -31.75 -5.94 8.21
C SER A 25 -31.13 -6.48 6.93
N TRP A 26 -30.81 -7.79 6.89
CA TRP A 26 -30.16 -8.44 5.72
C TRP A 26 -31.05 -8.41 4.47
N ASP A 27 -32.36 -8.51 4.65
CA ASP A 27 -33.38 -8.42 3.60
C ASP A 27 -33.45 -7.05 2.89
N LYS A 28 -32.82 -6.03 3.48
CA LYS A 28 -32.72 -4.68 2.92
C LYS A 28 -31.45 -4.44 2.12
N SER A 29 -30.60 -5.47 1.96
CA SER A 29 -29.39 -5.33 1.13
C SER A 29 -29.78 -5.29 -0.34
N ASP A 30 -29.24 -4.30 -1.04
CA ASP A 30 -29.41 -4.08 -2.48
C ASP A 30 -28.10 -4.32 -3.26
N SER A 31 -27.10 -4.89 -2.60
CA SER A 31 -25.83 -5.28 -3.22
C SER A 31 -25.86 -6.70 -3.72
N TYR A 32 -25.09 -6.97 -4.79
CA TYR A 32 -24.92 -8.32 -5.32
C TYR A 32 -23.49 -8.56 -5.79
N PHE A 33 -23.12 -9.84 -5.87
CA PHE A 33 -21.77 -10.30 -6.16
C PHE A 33 -21.84 -11.29 -7.30
N GLU A 34 -21.11 -11.01 -8.37
CA GLU A 34 -21.09 -11.83 -9.58
C GLU A 34 -19.67 -12.22 -9.92
N THR A 35 -19.52 -13.26 -10.71
CA THR A 35 -18.26 -13.61 -11.34
C THR A 35 -18.41 -13.38 -12.84
N GLU A 36 -17.74 -12.36 -13.35
CA GLU A 36 -17.71 -12.14 -14.79
C GLU A 36 -16.63 -13.00 -15.44
N TYR A 37 -16.94 -13.54 -16.62
CA TYR A 37 -16.03 -14.38 -17.38
C TYR A 37 -15.62 -13.66 -18.67
N TYR A 38 -14.33 -13.42 -18.81
CA TYR A 38 -13.77 -12.78 -19.99
C TYR A 38 -12.99 -13.78 -20.84
N ASN A 39 -13.34 -13.91 -22.12
CA ASN A 39 -12.59 -14.69 -23.10
C ASN A 39 -11.56 -13.79 -23.79
N PHE A 40 -10.31 -13.82 -23.34
CA PHE A 40 -9.23 -13.06 -23.96
C PHE A 40 -8.58 -13.74 -25.18
N ARG A 41 -8.67 -15.06 -25.26
CA ARG A 41 -8.22 -15.88 -26.42
C ARG A 41 -9.02 -17.21 -26.43
N LEU A 42 -8.98 -17.90 -27.58
CA LEU A 42 -9.73 -19.15 -27.82
C LEU A 42 -9.58 -20.26 -26.74
N ASP A 43 -8.58 -20.17 -25.88
CA ASP A 43 -8.27 -21.21 -24.86
C ASP A 43 -8.09 -20.67 -23.43
N SER A 44 -8.40 -19.38 -23.14
CA SER A 44 -8.27 -18.84 -21.78
C SER A 44 -9.52 -18.05 -21.37
N VAL A 45 -10.23 -18.58 -20.36
CA VAL A 45 -11.31 -17.87 -19.68
C VAL A 45 -10.75 -17.32 -18.37
N GLU A 46 -10.69 -16.02 -18.23
CA GLU A 46 -10.40 -15.39 -16.95
C GLU A 46 -11.72 -15.04 -16.26
N SER A 47 -11.83 -15.44 -15.00
CA SER A 47 -12.96 -15.08 -14.15
C SER A 47 -12.58 -13.93 -13.22
N VAL A 48 -13.35 -12.87 -13.24
CA VAL A 48 -13.14 -11.69 -12.38
C VAL A 48 -14.34 -11.56 -11.45
N PRO A 49 -14.15 -11.60 -10.13
CA PRO A 49 -15.22 -11.31 -9.19
C PRO A 49 -15.59 -9.82 -9.27
N CYS A 50 -16.86 -9.55 -9.57
CA CYS A 50 -17.41 -8.20 -9.61
C CYS A 50 -18.26 -7.93 -8.39
N THR A 51 -18.04 -6.81 -7.75
CA THR A 51 -18.75 -6.35 -6.57
C THR A 51 -19.63 -5.17 -6.94
N HIS A 52 -20.94 -5.34 -6.82
CA HIS A 52 -21.91 -4.28 -7.06
C HIS A 52 -22.53 -3.86 -5.73
N ILE A 53 -22.09 -2.72 -5.20
CA ILE A 53 -22.63 -2.15 -3.96
C ILE A 53 -23.86 -1.33 -4.32
N GLY A 54 -25.01 -1.72 -3.79
CA GLY A 54 -26.25 -0.99 -3.97
C GLY A 54 -26.28 0.35 -3.22
N SER A 55 -27.17 1.23 -3.63
CA SER A 55 -27.24 2.60 -3.09
C SER A 55 -27.60 2.65 -1.61
N ASP A 56 -28.42 1.71 -1.12
CA ASP A 56 -28.84 1.67 0.28
C ASP A 56 -27.77 1.08 1.18
N ASP A 57 -27.02 0.07 0.69
CA ASP A 57 -25.84 -0.44 1.37
C ASP A 57 -24.73 0.63 1.42
N LEU A 58 -24.49 1.35 0.34
CA LEU A 58 -23.47 2.41 0.29
C LEU A 58 -23.82 3.55 1.27
N LYS A 59 -25.07 4.02 1.29
CA LYS A 59 -25.51 5.02 2.27
C LYS A 59 -25.31 4.56 3.71
N LEU A 60 -25.63 3.30 4.01
CA LEU A 60 -25.42 2.71 5.33
C LEU A 60 -23.92 2.65 5.67
N MET A 61 -23.06 2.21 4.75
CA MET A 61 -21.59 2.21 4.93
C MET A 61 -21.07 3.61 5.24
N MET A 62 -21.48 4.62 4.48
CA MET A 62 -21.08 6.02 4.71
C MET A 62 -21.51 6.50 6.09
N SER A 63 -22.75 6.26 6.48
CA SER A 63 -23.29 6.64 7.79
C SER A 63 -22.54 5.98 8.93
N LEU A 64 -22.30 4.66 8.86
CA LEU A 64 -21.58 3.91 9.89
C LEU A 64 -20.10 4.29 9.97
N SER A 65 -19.47 4.56 8.83
CA SER A 65 -18.09 5.02 8.77
C SER A 65 -17.89 6.38 9.44
N LYS A 66 -18.88 7.30 9.30
CA LYS A 66 -18.90 8.61 9.96
C LYS A 66 -19.16 8.53 11.45
N ALA A 67 -20.00 7.60 11.88
CA ALA A 67 -20.39 7.42 13.29
C ALA A 67 -19.24 6.92 14.20
N GLY A 68 -18.05 6.68 13.63
CA GLY A 68 -16.84 6.34 14.38
C GLY A 68 -16.50 4.85 14.38
N ASN A 69 -15.39 4.52 15.03
CA ASN A 69 -14.77 3.19 14.95
C ASN A 69 -15.65 2.04 15.46
N ASP A 70 -16.55 2.32 16.42
CA ASP A 70 -17.44 1.30 16.99
C ASP A 70 -18.55 0.92 16.01
N HIS A 71 -18.98 1.85 15.19
CA HIS A 71 -19.99 1.62 14.15
C HIS A 71 -19.35 1.19 12.84
N GLY A 72 -18.16 1.70 12.53
CA GLY A 72 -17.38 1.40 11.30
C GLY A 72 -16.66 0.05 11.30
N LYS A 73 -17.02 -0.92 12.18
CA LYS A 73 -16.34 -2.23 12.30
C LYS A 73 -16.28 -3.02 10.99
N PHE A 74 -17.27 -2.84 10.12
CA PHE A 74 -17.32 -3.50 8.81
C PHE A 74 -16.12 -3.14 7.92
N LEU A 75 -15.53 -1.95 8.08
CA LEU A 75 -14.32 -1.53 7.35
C LEU A 75 -13.12 -2.47 7.59
N ARG A 76 -13.09 -3.18 8.74
CA ARG A 76 -12.05 -4.15 9.04
C ARG A 76 -12.21 -5.47 8.29
N MET A 77 -13.38 -5.71 7.68
CA MET A 77 -13.66 -6.88 6.86
C MET A 77 -13.31 -6.66 5.40
N ILE A 78 -13.20 -5.39 4.94
CA ILE A 78 -12.78 -5.05 3.59
C ILE A 78 -11.25 -5.02 3.58
N ASN A 79 -10.65 -6.06 3.02
CA ASN A 79 -9.21 -6.23 2.98
C ASN A 79 -8.63 -5.79 1.64
N VAL A 80 -7.40 -5.29 1.69
CA VAL A 80 -6.62 -4.89 0.53
C VAL A 80 -5.26 -5.55 0.61
N THR A 81 -4.87 -6.21 -0.47
CA THR A 81 -3.50 -6.70 -0.67
C THR A 81 -2.85 -5.94 -1.82
N MET A 82 -1.56 -5.65 -1.71
CA MET A 82 -0.80 -4.97 -2.76
C MET A 82 0.69 -5.19 -2.60
N ASP A 83 1.43 -4.98 -3.68
CA ASP A 83 2.88 -4.83 -3.64
C ASP A 83 3.22 -3.33 -3.62
N ILE A 84 4.02 -2.90 -2.64
CA ILE A 84 4.50 -1.52 -2.54
C ILE A 84 6.02 -1.49 -2.67
N ILE A 85 6.53 -0.63 -3.55
CA ILE A 85 7.95 -0.31 -3.68
C ILE A 85 8.12 1.13 -3.21
N ALA A 86 8.89 1.33 -2.15
CA ALA A 86 9.07 2.64 -1.53
C ALA A 86 10.42 2.74 -0.81
N PRO A 87 10.95 3.95 -0.58
CA PRO A 87 12.22 4.13 0.12
C PRO A 87 12.11 3.76 1.61
N LEU A 88 13.26 3.33 2.18
CA LEU A 88 13.32 2.93 3.59
C LEU A 88 12.88 4.03 4.55
N TYR A 89 13.10 5.32 4.23
CA TYR A 89 12.64 6.43 5.07
C TYR A 89 11.11 6.49 5.13
N TRP A 90 10.37 6.13 4.06
CA TRP A 90 8.91 6.05 4.06
C TRP A 90 8.42 4.83 4.85
N TRP A 91 9.10 3.68 4.68
CA TRP A 91 8.77 2.47 5.41
C TRP A 91 8.87 2.62 6.93
N LYS A 92 9.83 3.43 7.43
CA LYS A 92 9.93 3.73 8.86
C LYS A 92 8.65 4.33 9.44
N GLU A 93 7.97 5.19 8.68
CA GLU A 93 6.71 5.78 9.10
C GLU A 93 5.54 4.81 8.90
N PHE A 94 5.53 4.05 7.79
CA PHE A 94 4.53 3.02 7.53
C PHE A 94 4.52 1.95 8.62
N ASP A 95 5.67 1.53 9.11
CA ASP A 95 5.84 0.52 10.15
C ASP A 95 5.25 0.94 11.52
N THR A 96 4.80 2.17 11.68
CA THR A 96 4.05 2.63 12.87
C THR A 96 2.60 2.14 12.87
N TYR A 97 2.04 1.79 11.71
CA TYR A 97 0.67 1.27 11.54
C TYR A 97 0.65 -0.27 11.68
N LYS A 98 0.93 -0.78 12.90
CA LYS A 98 1.10 -2.22 13.12
C LYS A 98 -0.20 -3.01 13.26
N VAL A 99 -1.26 -2.36 13.75
CA VAL A 99 -2.53 -3.05 14.02
C VAL A 99 -3.34 -3.16 12.74
N GLY A 100 -3.66 -4.39 12.36
CA GLY A 100 -4.42 -4.67 11.13
C GLY A 100 -3.60 -4.55 9.84
N THR A 101 -2.27 -4.56 9.95
CA THR A 101 -1.33 -4.53 8.81
C THR A 101 -0.37 -5.70 8.90
N VAL A 102 -0.18 -6.39 7.79
CA VAL A 102 0.85 -7.42 7.60
C VAL A 102 1.71 -7.00 6.43
N ALA A 103 3.04 -7.05 6.59
CA ALA A 103 3.98 -6.75 5.52
C ALA A 103 5.08 -7.81 5.43
N ASN A 104 5.32 -8.31 4.21
CA ASN A 104 6.41 -9.23 3.93
C ASN A 104 7.36 -8.57 2.93
N SER A 105 8.60 -8.30 3.37
CA SER A 105 9.57 -7.51 2.63
C SER A 105 10.60 -8.34 1.87
N CYS A 106 11.05 -7.82 0.73
CA CYS A 106 12.32 -8.26 0.15
C CYS A 106 13.45 -7.99 1.14
N SER A 107 14.18 -9.05 1.52
CA SER A 107 15.18 -8.95 2.56
C SER A 107 16.43 -8.21 2.09
N THR A 108 16.72 -7.06 2.68
CA THR A 108 18.01 -6.39 2.53
C THR A 108 19.14 -7.17 3.23
N MET A 109 18.81 -7.96 4.27
CA MET A 109 19.81 -8.73 5.02
C MET A 109 20.31 -9.97 4.27
N HIS A 110 19.41 -10.70 3.59
CA HIS A 110 19.77 -11.96 2.93
C HIS A 110 20.16 -11.80 1.47
N LYS A 111 19.65 -10.80 0.78
CA LYS A 111 19.75 -10.69 -0.69
C LYS A 111 20.32 -9.35 -1.17
N ILE A 112 20.83 -8.50 -0.28
CA ILE A 112 21.38 -7.19 -0.64
C ILE A 112 22.49 -7.26 -1.71
N HIS A 113 23.25 -8.35 -1.72
CA HIS A 113 24.33 -8.59 -2.67
C HIS A 113 23.91 -9.31 -3.96
N ALA A 114 22.62 -9.67 -4.11
CA ALA A 114 22.17 -10.53 -5.20
C ALA A 114 22.29 -9.87 -6.58
N LYS A 115 22.07 -8.56 -6.65
CA LYS A 115 22.22 -7.76 -7.87
C LYS A 115 23.16 -6.57 -7.64
N GLU A 116 23.65 -6.00 -8.71
CA GLU A 116 24.38 -4.73 -8.69
C GLU A 116 23.44 -3.59 -8.33
N PHE A 117 23.95 -2.61 -7.57
CA PHE A 117 23.23 -1.40 -7.25
C PHE A 117 23.30 -0.41 -8.40
N VAL A 118 22.18 0.17 -8.76
CA VAL A 118 22.06 1.24 -9.77
C VAL A 118 21.27 2.41 -9.20
N LEU A 119 21.38 3.59 -9.80
CA LEU A 119 20.67 4.79 -9.34
C LEU A 119 19.16 4.56 -9.20
N GLY A 120 18.57 3.78 -10.13
CA GLY A 120 17.15 3.43 -10.08
C GLY A 120 16.69 2.52 -8.92
N ASP A 121 17.63 2.04 -8.07
CA ASP A 121 17.30 1.34 -6.83
C ASP A 121 17.05 2.31 -5.65
N PHE A 122 17.16 3.59 -5.90
CA PHE A 122 17.04 4.65 -4.88
C PHE A 122 16.02 5.70 -5.30
N SER A 123 15.35 6.32 -4.35
CA SER A 123 14.58 7.54 -4.59
C SER A 123 15.54 8.72 -4.70
N TRP A 124 15.68 9.29 -5.88
CA TRP A 124 16.65 10.33 -6.21
C TRP A 124 16.01 11.54 -6.93
N GLU A 125 14.76 11.47 -7.31
CA GLU A 125 14.08 12.39 -8.23
C GLU A 125 14.02 13.85 -7.73
N LYS A 126 14.28 14.06 -6.44
CA LYS A 126 14.29 15.40 -5.82
C LYS A 126 15.68 15.89 -5.44
N LEU A 127 16.72 15.12 -5.76
CA LEU A 127 18.09 15.50 -5.52
C LEU A 127 18.56 16.47 -6.61
N ASP A 128 19.40 17.43 -6.23
CA ASP A 128 20.17 18.22 -7.18
C ASP A 128 21.37 17.43 -7.74
N ASN A 129 22.03 17.96 -8.76
CA ASN A 129 23.14 17.27 -9.43
C ASN A 129 24.28 16.92 -8.46
N GLN A 130 24.62 17.80 -7.51
CA GLN A 130 25.69 17.55 -6.53
C GLN A 130 25.32 16.40 -5.59
N SER A 131 24.07 16.34 -5.16
CA SER A 131 23.55 15.25 -4.32
C SER A 131 23.48 13.92 -5.08
N ILE A 132 23.17 13.96 -6.37
CA ILE A 132 23.21 12.77 -7.25
C ILE A 132 24.64 12.26 -7.38
N ASP A 133 25.63 13.14 -7.61
CA ASP A 133 27.05 12.77 -7.69
C ASP A 133 27.51 12.06 -6.40
N VAL A 134 27.10 12.57 -5.24
CA VAL A 134 27.41 11.94 -3.94
C VAL A 134 26.76 10.57 -3.82
N LEU A 135 25.48 10.43 -4.24
CA LEU A 135 24.78 9.15 -4.22
C LEU A 135 25.46 8.13 -5.15
N GLU A 136 25.94 8.54 -6.33
CA GLU A 136 26.67 7.68 -7.26
C GLU A 136 28.01 7.20 -6.66
N VAL A 137 28.71 8.06 -5.92
CA VAL A 137 29.92 7.63 -5.16
C VAL A 137 29.57 6.55 -4.15
N VAL A 138 28.45 6.69 -3.43
CA VAL A 138 27.97 5.67 -2.49
C VAL A 138 27.62 4.38 -3.20
N ILE A 139 26.89 4.45 -4.33
CA ILE A 139 26.52 3.29 -5.16
C ILE A 139 27.78 2.55 -5.63
N ASN A 140 28.79 3.27 -6.14
CA ASN A 140 30.07 2.67 -6.56
C ASN A 140 30.76 1.95 -5.38
N ARG A 141 30.72 2.54 -4.18
CA ARG A 141 31.27 1.90 -2.98
C ARG A 141 30.49 0.66 -2.57
N LEU A 142 29.17 0.70 -2.62
CA LEU A 142 28.31 -0.47 -2.37
C LEU A 142 28.63 -1.61 -3.34
N ASN A 143 28.78 -1.31 -4.64
CA ASN A 143 29.13 -2.29 -5.66
C ASN A 143 30.53 -2.86 -5.47
N TYR A 144 31.52 -2.06 -5.06
CA TYR A 144 32.83 -2.55 -4.67
C TYR A 144 32.72 -3.55 -3.51
N CYS A 145 32.02 -3.19 -2.42
CA CYS A 145 31.83 -4.10 -1.27
C CYS A 145 31.08 -5.38 -1.67
N ARG A 146 30.09 -5.27 -2.56
CA ARG A 146 29.37 -6.41 -3.12
C ARG A 146 30.32 -7.37 -3.86
N ASN A 147 31.15 -6.86 -4.74
CA ASN A 147 32.07 -7.66 -5.53
C ASN A 147 33.13 -8.36 -4.63
N GLU A 148 33.68 -7.66 -3.66
CA GLU A 148 34.57 -8.22 -2.65
C GLU A 148 33.89 -9.30 -1.81
N PHE A 149 32.61 -9.09 -1.41
CA PHE A 149 31.84 -10.10 -0.70
C PHE A 149 31.62 -11.36 -1.56
N LEU A 150 31.28 -11.18 -2.83
CA LEU A 150 31.06 -12.31 -3.74
C LEU A 150 32.33 -13.12 -3.97
N ALA A 151 33.49 -12.45 -4.05
CA ALA A 151 34.77 -13.07 -4.28
C ALA A 151 35.34 -13.77 -3.01
N THR A 152 35.22 -13.11 -1.86
CA THR A 152 35.92 -13.57 -0.63
C THR A 152 35.02 -14.26 0.38
N LYS A 153 33.73 -14.01 0.33
CA LYS A 153 32.74 -14.39 1.36
C LYS A 153 33.03 -13.79 2.75
N ASP A 154 33.96 -12.83 2.85
CA ASP A 154 34.29 -12.17 4.10
C ASP A 154 33.12 -11.25 4.53
N LYS A 155 32.57 -11.54 5.71
CA LYS A 155 31.41 -10.84 6.29
C LYS A 155 31.63 -9.33 6.43
N LYS A 156 32.87 -8.86 6.57
CA LYS A 156 33.19 -7.43 6.70
C LYS A 156 32.65 -6.60 5.52
N TRP A 157 32.63 -7.17 4.31
CA TRP A 157 32.15 -6.50 3.12
C TRP A 157 30.60 -6.43 3.10
N TRP A 158 29.95 -7.49 3.60
CA TRP A 158 28.51 -7.48 3.80
C TRP A 158 28.11 -6.45 4.87
N ASP A 159 28.81 -6.37 6.01
CA ASP A 159 28.54 -5.38 7.06
C ASP A 159 28.64 -3.95 6.53
N GLN A 160 29.62 -3.65 5.67
CA GLN A 160 29.77 -2.34 5.04
C GLN A 160 28.59 -2.00 4.12
N MET A 161 28.09 -2.95 3.32
CA MET A 161 26.91 -2.72 2.49
C MET A 161 25.70 -2.35 3.35
N ILE A 162 25.46 -3.07 4.44
CA ILE A 162 24.31 -2.82 5.32
C ILE A 162 24.42 -1.44 6.01
N GLN A 163 25.59 -1.11 6.53
CA GLN A 163 25.79 0.14 7.26
C GLN A 163 25.80 1.38 6.35
N LEU A 164 26.27 1.22 5.12
CA LEU A 164 26.37 2.32 4.16
C LEU A 164 25.08 2.53 3.34
N LEU A 165 24.13 1.59 3.38
CA LEU A 165 22.91 1.63 2.57
C LEU A 165 22.10 2.90 2.88
N PRO A 166 21.89 3.81 1.92
CA PRO A 166 21.09 5.02 2.14
C PRO A 166 19.63 4.69 2.43
N THR A 167 18.97 5.51 3.23
CA THR A 167 17.53 5.36 3.51
C THR A 167 16.63 5.65 2.30
N SER A 168 17.19 6.20 1.23
CA SER A 168 16.54 6.36 -0.07
C SER A 168 16.43 5.05 -0.87
N TYR A 169 17.10 3.96 -0.42
CA TYR A 169 16.98 2.65 -1.06
C TYR A 169 15.53 2.18 -1.09
N GLU A 170 15.05 1.80 -2.27
CA GLU A 170 13.67 1.35 -2.49
C GLU A 170 13.52 -0.14 -2.19
N GLN A 171 12.69 -0.45 -1.21
CA GLN A 171 12.38 -1.83 -0.82
C GLN A 171 10.97 -2.20 -1.26
N LYS A 172 10.84 -3.36 -1.89
CA LYS A 172 9.54 -3.95 -2.20
C LYS A 172 8.99 -4.72 -1.00
N ARG A 173 7.71 -4.51 -0.69
CA ARG A 173 6.96 -5.30 0.28
C ARG A 173 5.60 -5.67 -0.27
N THR A 174 5.18 -6.92 -0.05
CA THR A 174 3.78 -7.31 -0.19
C THR A 174 3.06 -7.00 1.12
N VAL A 175 1.99 -6.23 1.05
CA VAL A 175 1.26 -5.71 2.20
C VAL A 175 -0.18 -6.18 2.15
N GLN A 176 -0.72 -6.54 3.32
CA GLN A 176 -2.15 -6.71 3.54
C GLN A 176 -2.60 -5.78 4.66
N LEU A 177 -3.69 -5.08 4.45
CA LEU A 177 -4.36 -4.24 5.44
C LEU A 177 -5.85 -4.15 5.12
N ASN A 178 -6.61 -3.31 5.83
CA ASN A 178 -8.04 -3.16 5.61
C ASN A 178 -8.45 -1.69 5.50
N TYR A 179 -9.69 -1.44 5.07
CA TYR A 179 -10.19 -0.07 4.87
C TYR A 179 -10.17 0.79 6.15
N GLN A 180 -10.30 0.20 7.34
CA GLN A 180 -10.17 0.97 8.58
C GLN A 180 -8.75 1.53 8.76
N VAL A 181 -7.73 0.74 8.47
CA VAL A 181 -6.32 1.16 8.55
C VAL A 181 -6.05 2.19 7.46
N LEU A 182 -6.48 1.93 6.22
CA LEU A 182 -6.34 2.87 5.10
C LEU A 182 -7.02 4.22 5.39
N LYS A 183 -8.23 4.21 5.96
CA LYS A 183 -8.93 5.44 6.39
C LYS A 183 -8.07 6.23 7.39
N SER A 184 -7.52 5.56 8.39
CA SER A 184 -6.68 6.20 9.40
C SER A 184 -5.39 6.77 8.79
N MET A 185 -4.74 6.05 7.88
CA MET A 185 -3.56 6.53 7.14
C MET A 185 -3.91 7.74 6.27
N TYR A 186 -4.99 7.65 5.50
CA TYR A 186 -5.45 8.70 4.59
C TYR A 186 -5.63 10.04 5.33
N HIS A 187 -6.44 10.05 6.39
CA HIS A 187 -6.69 11.28 7.15
C HIS A 187 -5.43 11.82 7.85
N ALA A 188 -4.53 10.95 8.32
CA ALA A 188 -3.29 11.38 8.94
C ALA A 188 -2.23 11.88 7.95
N ARG A 189 -2.27 11.44 6.68
CA ARG A 189 -1.16 11.59 5.73
C ARG A 189 -1.48 12.37 4.45
N LYS A 190 -2.73 12.67 4.13
CA LYS A 190 -3.11 13.38 2.89
C LYS A 190 -2.40 14.73 2.70
N ASN A 191 -2.06 15.42 3.78
CA ASN A 191 -1.33 16.71 3.76
C ASN A 191 0.13 16.54 4.22
N HIS A 192 0.71 15.34 4.14
CA HIS A 192 2.05 15.08 4.63
C HIS A 192 3.13 15.76 3.78
N LYS A 193 4.29 16.09 4.40
CA LYS A 193 5.43 16.74 3.71
C LYS A 193 6.05 15.86 2.64
N LEU A 194 6.13 14.53 2.87
CA LEU A 194 6.65 13.58 1.88
C LEU A 194 5.62 13.37 0.77
N GLN A 195 6.09 13.48 -0.48
CA GLN A 195 5.26 13.26 -1.67
C GLN A 195 4.73 11.82 -1.71
N GLU A 196 5.54 10.87 -1.29
CA GLU A 196 5.21 9.45 -1.26
C GLU A 196 3.94 9.16 -0.44
N TRP A 197 3.70 9.92 0.65
CA TRP A 197 2.46 9.80 1.42
C TRP A 197 1.26 10.41 0.68
N ARG A 198 1.45 11.52 -0.01
CA ARG A 198 0.38 12.12 -0.83
C ARG A 198 0.02 11.21 -2.01
N ASP A 199 1.03 10.61 -2.65
CA ASP A 199 0.83 9.65 -3.74
C ASP A 199 0.12 8.38 -3.23
N PHE A 200 0.47 7.89 -2.04
CA PHE A 200 -0.24 6.79 -1.38
C PHE A 200 -1.70 7.14 -1.11
N CYS A 201 -1.97 8.36 -0.61
CA CYS A 201 -3.35 8.82 -0.37
C CYS A 201 -4.13 8.97 -1.69
N ALA A 202 -3.51 9.49 -2.74
CA ALA A 202 -4.12 9.55 -4.07
C ALA A 202 -4.45 8.15 -4.62
N TRP A 203 -3.56 7.17 -4.39
CA TRP A 203 -3.85 5.77 -4.73
C TRP A 203 -5.03 5.22 -3.90
N CYS A 204 -5.14 5.51 -2.60
CA CYS A 204 -6.29 5.08 -1.80
C CYS A 204 -7.62 5.54 -2.43
N GLU A 205 -7.64 6.73 -3.02
CA GLU A 205 -8.83 7.27 -3.68
C GLU A 205 -9.21 6.53 -4.97
N THR A 206 -8.33 5.70 -5.53
CA THR A 206 -8.63 4.84 -6.69
C THR A 206 -9.26 3.51 -6.30
N LEU A 207 -9.26 3.16 -5.00
CA LEU A 207 -9.86 1.93 -4.52
C LEU A 207 -11.40 1.99 -4.58
N PRO A 208 -12.07 0.85 -4.82
CA PRO A 208 -13.52 0.80 -4.93
C PRO A 208 -14.23 1.44 -3.73
N TYR A 209 -15.11 2.41 -3.98
CA TYR A 209 -15.91 3.11 -2.98
C TYR A 209 -15.14 3.76 -1.83
N PHE A 210 -13.81 3.91 -1.95
CA PHE A 210 -13.00 4.45 -0.86
C PHE A 210 -13.32 5.91 -0.58
N LYS A 211 -13.49 6.73 -1.61
CA LYS A 211 -13.81 8.16 -1.47
C LYS A 211 -15.12 8.37 -0.73
N GLU A 212 -16.13 7.61 -1.09
CA GLU A 212 -17.47 7.70 -0.52
C GLU A 212 -17.50 7.26 0.94
N ILE A 213 -16.80 6.17 1.25
CA ILE A 213 -16.87 5.53 2.57
C ILE A 213 -15.84 6.10 3.54
N CYS A 214 -14.65 6.45 3.05
CA CYS A 214 -13.48 6.78 3.87
C CYS A 214 -12.92 8.18 3.61
N GLY A 215 -13.30 8.83 2.51
CA GLY A 215 -12.85 10.18 2.13
C GLY A 215 -13.36 11.26 3.08
N ASP A 216 -12.94 12.49 2.83
CA ASP A 216 -13.50 13.66 3.52
C ASP A 216 -14.91 13.92 3.01
N GLU A 217 -15.78 14.37 3.88
CA GLU A 217 -16.97 15.08 3.43
C GLU A 217 -16.48 16.29 2.63
N GLY A 218 -17.01 16.47 1.42
CA GLY A 218 -16.81 17.73 0.71
C GLY A 218 -17.21 18.84 1.65
N GLY A 219 -16.22 19.48 2.26
CA GLY A 219 -16.49 20.66 3.05
C GLY A 219 -17.05 21.71 2.12
N GLU A 220 -18.36 21.93 2.19
CA GLU A 220 -18.86 23.27 1.94
C GLU A 220 -18.12 24.13 2.96
N SER A 221 -17.13 24.86 2.46
CA SER A 221 -16.54 25.97 3.17
C SER A 221 -17.63 27.02 3.30
N ASP A 222 -18.34 26.98 4.42
CA ASP A 222 -19.06 28.17 4.85
C ASP A 222 -18.00 29.28 5.03
N ALA A 223 -18.01 30.20 4.06
CA ALA A 223 -17.25 31.46 4.06
C ALA A 223 -17.83 32.42 5.09
#